data_8e7b4b07fe3791359f37a4a2ac6c2a8b
#
_entry.id   8e7b4b07fe3791359f37a4a2ac6c2a8b
#
_cell.length_a   1.000
_cell.length_b   1.000
_cell.length_c   1.000
_cell.angle_alpha   90.00
_cell.angle_beta   90.00
_cell.angle_gamma   90.00
#
_symmetry.space_group_name_H-M   'P 1'
#
loop_
_entity.id
_entity.type
_entity.pdbx_description
1 polymer ?
#
loop_
_entity_poly.entity_id
_entity_poly.type
_entity_poly.pdbx_seq_one_letter_code
_entity_poly.pdbx_strand_id
1 'polypeptide(L)'
;MNCEETRRWLSAHLDCELDLAKDAEVAAHLEGCPVCAAALRRLRETAAQVRADLPRFAPPAALAAKIRAEAGKGAQARKARRWGTGEAFGLLAAACLVFIAGYHLGVGRTSAAQAGDELISAIVRAREDERIIDVVSSDRHTVKPWLAARLDFSPPVADLAAAGYPLVGGRLDRLSGRPAAAVVYQRNQHTITVFVWTGPGPLPAAGERLGYGVRAWRAGGLDFAAVSDVAAADLDAFVRQFKAIR
;
A
#
# COMPACT_ATOMS: atom_id res chain seq x y z
N MET A 1 -27.17 -17.25 -7.95
CA MET A 1 -27.41 -18.02 -9.18
C MET A 1 -28.78 -18.65 -9.13
N ASN A 2 -29.54 -18.72 -10.24
CA ASN A 2 -30.86 -19.36 -10.32
C ASN A 2 -30.76 -20.82 -10.79
N CYS A 3 -31.89 -21.59 -10.71
CA CYS A 3 -31.88 -23.01 -11.06
C CYS A 3 -31.59 -23.28 -12.56
N GLU A 4 -32.01 -22.40 -13.47
CA GLU A 4 -31.76 -22.57 -14.90
C GLU A 4 -30.31 -22.38 -15.23
N GLU A 5 -29.70 -21.36 -14.65
CA GLU A 5 -28.27 -21.08 -14.77
C GLU A 5 -27.43 -22.20 -14.15
N THR A 6 -27.78 -22.66 -12.94
CA THR A 6 -27.09 -23.80 -12.31
C THR A 6 -27.08 -25.03 -13.17
N ARG A 7 -28.24 -25.40 -13.77
CA ARG A 7 -28.35 -26.58 -14.61
C ARG A 7 -27.40 -26.57 -15.82
N ARG A 8 -27.09 -25.41 -16.38
CA ARG A 8 -26.13 -25.28 -17.50
C ARG A 8 -24.73 -25.67 -17.11
N TRP A 9 -24.37 -25.50 -15.83
CA TRP A 9 -23.03 -25.75 -15.33
C TRP A 9 -22.85 -27.10 -14.62
N LEU A 10 -23.93 -27.90 -14.42
CA LEU A 10 -23.84 -29.15 -13.66
C LEU A 10 -22.90 -30.19 -14.27
N SER A 11 -22.82 -30.29 -15.60
CA SER A 11 -21.88 -31.21 -16.28
C SER A 11 -20.44 -30.75 -16.10
N ALA A 12 -20.14 -29.47 -16.34
CA ALA A 12 -18.81 -28.92 -16.16
C ALA A 12 -18.36 -28.98 -14.68
N HIS A 13 -19.29 -28.76 -13.72
CA HIS A 13 -19.03 -28.99 -12.29
C HIS A 13 -18.72 -30.45 -11.98
N LEU A 14 -19.44 -31.41 -12.58
CA LEU A 14 -19.19 -32.84 -12.40
C LEU A 14 -17.82 -33.27 -12.94
N ASP A 15 -17.39 -32.66 -14.04
CA ASP A 15 -16.13 -32.99 -14.71
C ASP A 15 -14.94 -32.15 -14.23
N CYS A 16 -15.14 -31.28 -13.22
CA CYS A 16 -14.12 -30.38 -12.63
C CYS A 16 -13.52 -29.42 -13.69
N GLU A 17 -14.32 -28.94 -14.62
CA GLU A 17 -13.91 -28.03 -15.72
C GLU A 17 -14.21 -26.55 -15.43
N LEU A 18 -14.82 -26.23 -14.28
CA LEU A 18 -15.11 -24.87 -13.87
C LEU A 18 -13.91 -24.22 -13.19
N ASP A 19 -13.80 -22.89 -13.34
CA ASP A 19 -12.91 -22.11 -12.50
C ASP A 19 -13.40 -22.09 -11.04
N LEU A 20 -12.48 -21.77 -10.11
CA LEU A 20 -12.75 -21.83 -8.68
C LEU A 20 -13.94 -20.97 -8.22
N ALA A 21 -14.13 -19.79 -8.83
CA ALA A 21 -15.19 -18.87 -8.46
C ALA A 21 -16.55 -19.41 -8.90
N LYS A 22 -16.67 -19.88 -10.15
CA LYS A 22 -17.90 -20.45 -10.71
C LYS A 22 -18.26 -21.77 -10.06
N ASP A 23 -17.27 -22.61 -9.72
CA ASP A 23 -17.48 -23.86 -9.00
C ASP A 23 -18.07 -23.61 -7.60
N ALA A 24 -17.55 -22.63 -6.88
CA ALA A 24 -18.08 -22.22 -5.57
C ALA A 24 -19.51 -21.71 -5.64
N GLU A 25 -19.87 -20.93 -6.68
CA GLU A 25 -21.26 -20.46 -6.88
C GLU A 25 -22.22 -21.62 -7.13
N VAL A 26 -21.83 -22.61 -7.96
CA VAL A 26 -22.63 -23.81 -8.21
C VAL A 26 -22.77 -24.63 -6.95
N ALA A 27 -21.69 -24.86 -6.20
CA ALA A 27 -21.69 -25.62 -4.96
C ALA A 27 -22.63 -24.98 -3.91
N ALA A 28 -22.54 -23.67 -3.72
CA ALA A 28 -23.42 -22.94 -2.79
C ALA A 28 -24.92 -23.06 -3.17
N HIS A 29 -25.25 -23.02 -4.48
CA HIS A 29 -26.62 -23.24 -4.91
C HIS A 29 -27.10 -24.68 -4.66
N LEU A 30 -26.23 -25.67 -4.85
CA LEU A 30 -26.54 -27.09 -4.65
C LEU A 30 -26.84 -27.42 -3.17
N GLU A 31 -26.20 -26.73 -2.21
CA GLU A 31 -26.49 -26.85 -0.78
C GLU A 31 -27.91 -26.38 -0.44
N GLY A 32 -28.40 -25.33 -1.10
CA GLY A 32 -29.69 -24.73 -0.84
C GLY A 32 -30.86 -25.22 -1.73
N CYS A 33 -30.57 -25.99 -2.81
CA CYS A 33 -31.60 -26.38 -3.79
C CYS A 33 -31.67 -27.89 -4.01
N PRO A 34 -32.69 -28.58 -3.40
CA PRO A 34 -32.82 -30.02 -3.52
C PRO A 34 -33.11 -30.50 -4.96
N VAL A 35 -33.70 -29.64 -5.80
CA VAL A 35 -34.00 -29.97 -7.20
C VAL A 35 -32.72 -30.05 -8.04
N CYS A 36 -31.82 -29.08 -7.90
CA CYS A 36 -30.55 -29.09 -8.59
C CYS A 36 -29.58 -30.16 -8.05
N ALA A 37 -29.61 -30.40 -6.74
CA ALA A 37 -28.86 -31.49 -6.13
C ALA A 37 -29.35 -32.87 -6.65
N ALA A 38 -30.66 -33.06 -6.84
CA ALA A 38 -31.20 -34.28 -7.45
C ALA A 38 -30.80 -34.42 -8.93
N ALA A 39 -30.77 -33.31 -9.69
CA ALA A 39 -30.28 -33.34 -11.07
C ALA A 39 -28.79 -33.73 -11.15
N LEU A 40 -27.94 -33.21 -10.29
CA LEU A 40 -26.53 -33.60 -10.22
C LEU A 40 -26.36 -35.08 -9.86
N ARG A 41 -27.16 -35.61 -8.92
CA ARG A 41 -27.13 -37.06 -8.59
C ARG A 41 -27.45 -37.92 -9.82
N ARG A 42 -28.50 -37.59 -10.57
CA ARG A 42 -28.86 -38.30 -11.83
C ARG A 42 -27.73 -38.26 -12.86
N LEU A 43 -27.06 -37.12 -13.02
CA LEU A 43 -25.91 -37.02 -13.91
C LEU A 43 -24.77 -37.93 -13.48
N ARG A 44 -24.46 -37.97 -12.16
CA ARG A 44 -23.45 -38.86 -11.58
C ARG A 44 -23.79 -40.35 -11.80
N GLU A 45 -25.05 -40.74 -11.60
CA GLU A 45 -25.54 -42.10 -11.80
C GLU A 45 -25.42 -42.50 -13.29
N THR A 46 -25.84 -41.61 -14.21
CA THR A 46 -25.69 -41.85 -15.66
C THR A 46 -24.23 -41.97 -16.05
N ALA A 47 -23.36 -41.11 -15.57
CA ALA A 47 -21.92 -41.18 -15.85
C ALA A 47 -21.30 -42.47 -15.31
N ALA A 48 -21.75 -42.94 -14.12
CA ALA A 48 -21.29 -44.20 -13.56
C ALA A 48 -21.74 -45.41 -14.39
N GLN A 49 -23.00 -45.43 -14.85
CA GLN A 49 -23.52 -46.49 -15.73
C GLN A 49 -22.75 -46.53 -17.04
N VAL A 50 -22.59 -45.38 -17.72
CA VAL A 50 -21.81 -45.31 -18.97
C VAL A 50 -20.38 -45.83 -18.77
N ARG A 51 -19.71 -45.45 -17.66
CA ARG A 51 -18.38 -45.95 -17.34
C ARG A 51 -18.33 -47.45 -17.05
N ALA A 52 -19.42 -48.03 -16.54
CA ALA A 52 -19.49 -49.47 -16.27
C ALA A 52 -19.73 -50.28 -17.54
N ASP A 53 -20.57 -49.75 -18.46
CA ASP A 53 -21.00 -50.46 -19.67
C ASP A 53 -20.04 -50.27 -20.87
N LEU A 54 -19.18 -49.24 -20.82
CA LEU A 54 -18.21 -49.04 -21.89
C LEU A 54 -17.08 -50.07 -21.85
N PRO A 55 -16.70 -50.65 -23.02
CA PRO A 55 -15.60 -51.59 -23.09
C PRO A 55 -14.27 -50.87 -22.70
N ARG A 56 -13.56 -51.42 -21.73
CA ARG A 56 -12.26 -50.93 -21.34
C ARG A 56 -11.16 -51.61 -22.19
N PHE A 57 -10.47 -50.80 -22.99
CA PHE A 57 -9.31 -51.27 -23.73
C PHE A 57 -8.08 -51.29 -22.83
N ALA A 58 -7.46 -52.45 -22.70
CA ALA A 58 -6.21 -52.58 -21.98
C ALA A 58 -5.09 -51.86 -22.77
N PRO A 59 -4.32 -50.97 -22.15
CA PRO A 59 -3.20 -50.33 -22.81
C PRO A 59 -2.12 -51.39 -23.14
N PRO A 60 -1.32 -51.20 -24.24
CA PRO A 60 -0.18 -52.07 -24.50
C PRO A 60 0.73 -52.19 -23.28
N ALA A 61 1.19 -53.43 -23.00
CA ALA A 61 2.00 -53.69 -21.79
C ALA A 61 3.26 -52.81 -21.71
N ALA A 62 3.87 -52.50 -22.86
CA ALA A 62 5.02 -51.60 -22.94
C ALA A 62 4.69 -50.16 -22.49
N LEU A 63 3.51 -49.62 -22.87
CA LEU A 63 3.07 -48.30 -22.46
C LEU A 63 2.78 -48.24 -20.94
N ALA A 64 2.09 -49.26 -20.42
CA ALA A 64 1.80 -49.38 -19.01
C ALA A 64 3.09 -49.50 -18.17
N ALA A 65 4.10 -50.23 -18.65
CA ALA A 65 5.41 -50.31 -18.00
C ALA A 65 6.16 -48.97 -18.01
N LYS A 66 6.15 -48.25 -19.13
CA LYS A 66 6.79 -46.94 -19.29
C LYS A 66 6.18 -45.89 -18.33
N ILE A 67 4.84 -45.84 -18.26
CA ILE A 67 4.14 -44.92 -17.37
C ILE A 67 4.47 -45.22 -15.90
N ARG A 68 4.47 -46.51 -15.50
CA ARG A 68 4.84 -46.89 -14.13
C ARG A 68 6.30 -46.57 -13.79
N ALA A 69 7.21 -46.74 -14.74
CA ALA A 69 8.61 -46.41 -14.55
C ALA A 69 8.81 -44.88 -14.34
N GLU A 70 8.14 -44.06 -15.16
CA GLU A 70 8.21 -42.59 -15.00
C GLU A 70 7.54 -42.11 -13.71
N ALA A 71 6.37 -42.64 -13.35
CA ALA A 71 5.71 -42.34 -12.08
C ALA A 71 6.56 -42.79 -10.87
N GLY A 72 7.26 -43.91 -10.99
CA GLY A 72 8.18 -44.40 -9.94
C GLY A 72 9.39 -43.51 -9.71
N LYS A 73 9.94 -42.89 -10.76
CA LYS A 73 11.05 -41.93 -10.64
C LYS A 73 10.64 -40.67 -9.83
N GLY A 74 9.42 -40.17 -10.05
CA GLY A 74 8.88 -39.05 -9.28
C GLY A 74 8.64 -39.37 -7.80
N ALA A 75 8.24 -40.60 -7.50
CA ALA A 75 8.02 -41.06 -6.11
C ALA A 75 9.34 -41.30 -5.34
N GLN A 76 10.37 -41.78 -6.03
CA GLN A 76 11.71 -41.97 -5.43
C GLN A 76 12.42 -40.63 -5.20
N ALA A 77 12.28 -39.66 -6.09
CA ALA A 77 12.81 -38.29 -5.88
C ALA A 77 12.17 -37.59 -4.67
N ARG A 78 10.89 -37.84 -4.41
CA ARG A 78 10.21 -37.35 -3.20
C ARG A 78 10.65 -38.05 -1.92
N LYS A 79 11.01 -39.36 -1.99
CA LYS A 79 11.46 -40.13 -0.82
C LYS A 79 12.90 -39.82 -0.39
N ALA A 80 13.76 -39.40 -1.34
CA ALA A 80 15.15 -38.99 -1.04
C ALA A 80 15.24 -37.60 -0.36
N ARG A 81 14.19 -36.79 -0.41
CA ARG A 81 14.13 -35.48 0.27
C ARG A 81 13.32 -35.58 1.57
N ARG A 82 13.63 -36.49 2.45
CA ARG A 82 13.23 -36.38 3.83
C ARG A 82 14.17 -35.41 4.54
N TRP A 83 13.91 -34.14 4.34
CA TRP A 83 14.48 -33.09 5.18
C TRP A 83 14.05 -33.38 6.61
N GLY A 84 15.02 -33.44 7.52
CA GLY A 84 14.70 -33.58 8.92
C GLY A 84 13.71 -32.49 9.33
N THR A 85 12.68 -32.85 10.08
CA THR A 85 11.63 -31.94 10.53
C THR A 85 12.18 -30.63 11.13
N GLY A 86 13.37 -30.69 11.75
CA GLY A 86 14.06 -29.54 12.32
C GLY A 86 14.60 -28.52 11.27
N GLU A 87 15.13 -29.00 10.14
CA GLU A 87 15.66 -28.12 9.09
C GLU A 87 14.54 -27.43 8.30
N ALA A 88 13.43 -28.13 8.08
CA ALA A 88 12.25 -27.56 7.43
C ALA A 88 11.61 -26.45 8.28
N PHE A 89 11.51 -26.64 9.60
CA PHE A 89 11.04 -25.62 10.53
C PHE A 89 11.98 -24.41 10.61
N GLY A 90 13.30 -24.64 10.60
CA GLY A 90 14.29 -23.56 10.58
C GLY A 90 14.21 -22.68 9.33
N LEU A 91 14.05 -23.29 8.15
CA LEU A 91 13.89 -22.56 6.89
C LEU A 91 12.55 -21.80 6.80
N LEU A 92 11.47 -22.39 7.31
CA LEU A 92 10.17 -21.72 7.35
C LEU A 92 10.21 -20.51 8.28
N ALA A 93 10.81 -20.65 9.47
CA ALA A 93 11.00 -19.55 10.40
C ALA A 93 11.87 -18.44 9.82
N ALA A 94 12.97 -18.77 9.15
CA ALA A 94 13.82 -17.80 8.47
C ALA A 94 13.08 -17.09 7.33
N ALA A 95 12.30 -17.81 6.51
CA ALA A 95 11.49 -17.24 5.46
C ALA A 95 10.40 -16.29 6.00
N CYS A 96 9.74 -16.65 7.10
CA CYS A 96 8.77 -15.78 7.78
C CYS A 96 9.42 -14.50 8.31
N LEU A 97 10.61 -14.61 8.93
CA LEU A 97 11.34 -13.45 9.44
C LEU A 97 11.75 -12.51 8.31
N VAL A 98 12.27 -13.03 7.20
CA VAL A 98 12.62 -12.24 6.02
C VAL A 98 11.38 -11.58 5.40
N PHE A 99 10.26 -12.32 5.32
CA PHE A 99 8.99 -11.78 4.81
C PHE A 99 8.45 -10.67 5.73
N ILE A 100 8.44 -10.87 7.04
CA ILE A 100 7.99 -9.87 8.02
C ILE A 100 8.90 -8.64 7.97
N ALA A 101 10.21 -8.82 7.95
CA ALA A 101 11.16 -7.72 7.84
C ALA A 101 10.98 -6.96 6.51
N GLY A 102 10.86 -7.68 5.39
CA GLY A 102 10.60 -7.10 4.07
C GLY A 102 9.27 -6.34 4.00
N TYR A 103 8.21 -6.90 4.60
CA TYR A 103 6.90 -6.26 4.69
C TYR A 103 6.96 -4.95 5.48
N HIS A 104 7.56 -4.96 6.69
CA HIS A 104 7.68 -3.76 7.52
C HIS A 104 8.56 -2.68 6.87
N LEU A 105 9.66 -3.07 6.23
CA LEU A 105 10.50 -2.13 5.48
C LEU A 105 9.79 -1.57 4.23
N GLY A 106 9.02 -2.40 3.55
CA GLY A 106 8.22 -2.00 2.38
C GLY A 106 7.11 -1.02 2.75
N VAL A 107 6.30 -1.35 3.75
CA VAL A 107 5.21 -0.48 4.22
C VAL A 107 5.76 0.86 4.74
N GLY A 108 6.87 0.86 5.47
CA GLY A 108 7.49 2.10 5.97
C GLY A 108 7.96 3.02 4.83
N ARG A 109 8.54 2.46 3.77
CA ARG A 109 9.02 3.23 2.61
C ARG A 109 7.87 3.79 1.77
N THR A 110 6.82 3.02 1.53
CA THR A 110 5.64 3.49 0.79
C THR A 110 4.92 4.60 1.54
N SER A 111 4.75 4.47 2.85
CA SER A 111 4.10 5.48 3.68
C SER A 111 4.88 6.80 3.73
N ALA A 112 6.21 6.76 3.84
CA ALA A 112 7.05 7.96 3.82
C ALA A 112 7.07 8.63 2.43
N ALA A 113 7.00 7.82 1.36
CA ALA A 113 6.87 8.32 0.00
C ALA A 113 5.52 9.03 -0.21
N GLN A 114 4.42 8.40 0.19
CA GLN A 114 3.07 8.96 0.11
C GLN A 114 2.93 10.27 0.91
N ALA A 115 3.53 10.34 2.11
CA ALA A 115 3.55 11.58 2.89
C ALA A 115 4.28 12.72 2.16
N GLY A 116 5.34 12.42 1.40
CA GLY A 116 6.02 13.41 0.56
C GLY A 116 5.15 13.90 -0.60
N ASP A 117 4.47 12.99 -1.28
CA ASP A 117 3.57 13.33 -2.40
C ASP A 117 2.37 14.16 -1.92
N GLU A 118 1.88 13.91 -0.72
CA GLU A 118 0.80 14.69 -0.10
C GLU A 118 1.19 16.14 0.17
N LEU A 119 2.42 16.39 0.66
CA LEU A 119 2.93 17.74 0.89
C LEU A 119 3.01 18.54 -0.43
N ILE A 120 3.51 17.91 -1.50
CA ILE A 120 3.58 18.54 -2.82
C ILE A 120 2.17 18.84 -3.35
N SER A 121 1.26 17.87 -3.21
CA SER A 121 -0.15 18.04 -3.59
C SER A 121 -0.81 19.19 -2.82
N ALA A 122 -0.47 19.38 -1.54
CA ALA A 122 -0.97 20.52 -0.75
C ALA A 122 -0.46 21.85 -1.27
N ILE A 123 0.79 21.92 -1.75
CA ILE A 123 1.33 23.15 -2.38
C ILE A 123 0.65 23.41 -3.73
N VAL A 124 0.48 22.40 -4.56
CA VAL A 124 -0.16 22.52 -5.88
C VAL A 124 -1.61 22.99 -5.72
N ARG A 125 -2.40 22.34 -4.85
CA ARG A 125 -3.77 22.78 -4.55
C ARG A 125 -3.83 24.23 -4.06
N ALA A 126 -2.92 24.63 -3.16
CA ALA A 126 -2.90 26.00 -2.66
C ALA A 126 -2.59 27.02 -3.75
N ARG A 127 -1.81 26.66 -4.78
CA ARG A 127 -1.56 27.51 -5.95
C ARG A 127 -2.76 27.57 -6.90
N GLU A 128 -3.40 26.42 -7.15
CA GLU A 128 -4.60 26.32 -8.00
C GLU A 128 -5.79 27.07 -7.43
N ASP A 129 -5.98 27.01 -6.11
CA ASP A 129 -7.06 27.69 -5.37
C ASP A 129 -6.76 29.17 -5.09
N GLU A 130 -5.61 29.70 -5.52
CA GLU A 130 -5.09 31.02 -5.17
C GLU A 130 -5.01 31.28 -3.65
N ARG A 131 -4.97 30.20 -2.85
CA ARG A 131 -4.91 30.21 -1.38
C ARG A 131 -3.53 29.89 -0.84
N ILE A 132 -2.51 30.52 -1.40
CA ILE A 132 -1.13 30.32 -0.96
C ILE A 132 -0.94 30.73 0.52
N ILE A 133 -1.69 31.74 0.95
CA ILE A 133 -1.60 32.36 2.30
C ILE A 133 -3.01 32.74 2.75
N ASP A 134 -3.41 32.36 3.98
CA ASP A 134 -4.66 32.78 4.63
C ASP A 134 -4.44 34.05 5.49
N VAL A 135 -3.25 34.18 6.11
CA VAL A 135 -2.83 35.37 6.84
C VAL A 135 -1.55 35.93 6.26
N VAL A 136 -1.63 37.07 5.61
CA VAL A 136 -0.49 37.78 5.01
C VAL A 136 0.14 38.67 6.07
N SER A 137 1.34 38.36 6.50
CA SER A 137 2.13 39.20 7.43
C SER A 137 3.59 38.75 7.44
N SER A 138 4.48 39.72 7.45
CA SER A 138 5.92 39.51 7.69
C SER A 138 6.26 39.44 9.19
N ASP A 139 5.29 39.71 10.06
CA ASP A 139 5.47 39.67 11.50
C ASP A 139 5.04 38.34 12.10
N ARG A 140 5.98 37.62 12.71
CA ARG A 140 5.73 36.38 13.44
C ARG A 140 4.72 36.54 14.59
N HIS A 141 4.64 37.72 15.19
CA HIS A 141 3.70 38.00 16.27
C HIS A 141 2.24 38.10 15.79
N THR A 142 2.02 38.26 14.51
CA THR A 142 0.71 38.16 13.86
C THR A 142 0.42 36.73 13.40
N VAL A 143 1.36 36.09 12.68
CA VAL A 143 1.15 34.78 12.05
C VAL A 143 1.04 33.66 13.08
N LYS A 144 1.93 33.64 14.10
CA LYS A 144 1.95 32.58 15.11
C LYS A 144 0.66 32.51 15.93
N PRO A 145 0.14 33.61 16.54
CA PRO A 145 -1.12 33.56 17.29
C PRO A 145 -2.31 33.21 16.38
N TRP A 146 -2.32 33.69 15.14
CA TRP A 146 -3.39 33.39 14.21
C TRP A 146 -3.49 31.88 13.90
N LEU A 147 -2.34 31.20 13.71
CA LEU A 147 -2.28 29.75 13.52
C LEU A 147 -2.63 29.02 14.82
N ALA A 148 -2.07 29.42 15.95
CA ALA A 148 -2.29 28.78 17.25
C ALA A 148 -3.76 28.85 17.72
N ALA A 149 -4.49 29.89 17.34
CA ALA A 149 -5.92 30.01 17.65
C ALA A 149 -6.82 29.02 16.91
N ARG A 150 -6.27 28.34 15.87
CA ARG A 150 -7.02 27.44 14.96
C ARG A 150 -6.51 26.01 14.96
N LEU A 151 -5.43 25.76 15.68
CA LEU A 151 -4.78 24.45 15.83
C LEU A 151 -4.75 24.08 17.31
N ASP A 152 -4.67 22.80 17.59
CA ASP A 152 -4.50 22.26 18.96
C ASP A 152 -3.05 22.31 19.47
N PHE A 153 -2.15 22.92 18.68
CA PHE A 153 -0.76 23.15 19.01
C PHE A 153 -0.31 24.55 18.54
N SER A 154 0.81 25.04 19.08
CA SER A 154 1.40 26.32 18.67
C SER A 154 2.58 26.11 17.74
N PRO A 155 2.43 26.32 16.42
CA PRO A 155 3.53 26.14 15.47
C PRO A 155 4.62 27.20 15.72
N PRO A 156 5.90 26.83 15.70
CA PRO A 156 6.98 27.80 15.72
C PRO A 156 7.02 28.56 14.40
N VAL A 157 7.07 29.90 14.49
CA VAL A 157 7.28 30.80 13.35
C VAL A 157 8.59 31.53 13.58
N ALA A 158 9.61 31.21 12.78
CA ALA A 158 10.94 31.79 12.89
C ALA A 158 11.01 33.13 12.12
N ASP A 159 11.72 34.12 12.70
CA ASP A 159 12.11 35.30 11.94
C ASP A 159 13.47 35.01 11.29
N LEU A 160 13.46 34.89 9.98
CA LEU A 160 14.65 34.57 9.16
C LEU A 160 14.93 35.65 8.12
N ALA A 161 14.35 36.85 8.28
CA ALA A 161 14.54 37.94 7.34
C ALA A 161 16.00 38.35 7.19
N ALA A 162 16.75 38.43 8.31
CA ALA A 162 18.17 38.74 8.31
C ALA A 162 19.05 37.67 7.60
N ALA A 163 18.54 36.41 7.54
CA ALA A 163 19.20 35.31 6.82
C ALA A 163 18.77 35.21 5.35
N GLY A 164 17.96 36.15 4.86
CA GLY A 164 17.50 36.22 3.47
C GLY A 164 16.27 35.34 3.17
N TYR A 165 15.51 34.99 4.22
CA TYR A 165 14.25 34.24 4.12
C TYR A 165 13.11 35.00 4.85
N PRO A 166 12.63 36.15 4.33
CA PRO A 166 11.54 36.88 4.97
C PRO A 166 10.28 36.04 5.04
N LEU A 167 9.56 36.15 6.16
CA LEU A 167 8.25 35.57 6.34
C LEU A 167 7.23 36.29 5.43
N VAL A 168 6.39 35.55 4.75
CA VAL A 168 5.32 36.08 3.89
C VAL A 168 3.97 35.92 4.56
N GLY A 169 3.76 34.83 5.30
CA GLY A 169 2.52 34.58 6.01
C GLY A 169 2.35 33.10 6.38
N GLY A 170 1.10 32.77 6.65
CA GLY A 170 0.73 31.38 6.98
C GLY A 170 -0.64 31.01 6.47
N ARG A 171 -0.89 29.73 6.36
CA ARG A 171 -2.21 29.16 6.06
C ARG A 171 -2.46 27.91 6.91
N LEU A 172 -3.74 27.54 7.01
CA LEU A 172 -4.15 26.24 7.50
C LEU A 172 -4.20 25.25 6.35
N ASP A 173 -3.69 24.07 6.62
CA ASP A 173 -3.72 22.97 5.65
C ASP A 173 -4.15 21.67 6.33
N ARG A 174 -4.29 20.60 5.56
CA ARG A 174 -4.58 19.26 6.06
C ARG A 174 -3.63 18.25 5.45
N LEU A 175 -2.99 17.48 6.31
CA LEU A 175 -2.12 16.39 5.93
C LEU A 175 -2.67 15.09 6.51
N SER A 176 -2.99 14.12 5.65
CA SER A 176 -3.63 12.85 6.02
C SER A 176 -4.87 13.05 6.91
N GLY A 177 -5.69 14.05 6.54
CA GLY A 177 -6.91 14.41 7.27
C GLY A 177 -6.70 15.19 8.58
N ARG A 178 -5.44 15.46 9.00
CA ARG A 178 -5.10 16.18 10.22
C ARG A 178 -4.84 17.65 9.96
N PRO A 179 -5.20 18.54 10.88
CA PRO A 179 -4.84 19.95 10.79
C PRO A 179 -3.32 20.13 10.79
N ALA A 180 -2.84 21.00 9.90
CA ALA A 180 -1.43 21.37 9.78
C ALA A 180 -1.30 22.87 9.60
N ALA A 181 -0.22 23.46 10.13
CA ALA A 181 0.18 24.82 9.78
C ALA A 181 1.08 24.75 8.55
N ALA A 182 0.91 25.66 7.62
CA ALA A 182 1.83 25.95 6.53
C ALA A 182 2.35 27.38 6.69
N VAL A 183 3.62 27.51 7.04
CA VAL A 183 4.29 28.83 7.21
C VAL A 183 5.11 29.08 5.96
N VAL A 184 4.87 30.20 5.31
CA VAL A 184 5.43 30.53 3.99
C VAL A 184 6.52 31.60 4.12
N TYR A 185 7.71 31.25 3.63
CA TYR A 185 8.86 32.12 3.51
C TYR A 185 9.19 32.40 2.05
N GLN A 186 9.84 33.53 1.80
CA GLN A 186 10.32 33.92 0.46
C GLN A 186 11.81 33.69 0.34
N ARG A 187 12.27 33.22 -0.83
CA ARG A 187 13.67 33.21 -1.21
C ARG A 187 13.79 33.65 -2.67
N ASN A 188 14.20 34.87 -2.91
CA ASN A 188 14.17 35.48 -4.25
C ASN A 188 12.75 35.38 -4.86
N GLN A 189 12.60 34.68 -5.99
CA GLN A 189 11.30 34.46 -6.65
C GLN A 189 10.61 33.15 -6.20
N HIS A 190 11.26 32.37 -5.33
CA HIS A 190 10.76 31.08 -4.85
C HIS A 190 10.14 31.19 -3.46
N THR A 191 9.22 30.28 -3.17
CA THR A 191 8.62 30.18 -1.86
C THR A 191 9.09 28.90 -1.16
N ILE A 192 9.38 28.98 0.13
CA ILE A 192 9.66 27.84 1.00
C ILE A 192 8.49 27.69 1.96
N THR A 193 7.75 26.58 1.86
CA THR A 193 6.64 26.31 2.77
C THR A 193 7.10 25.33 3.84
N VAL A 194 6.98 25.71 5.10
CA VAL A 194 7.21 24.84 6.25
C VAL A 194 5.88 24.35 6.77
N PHE A 195 5.60 23.07 6.57
CA PHE A 195 4.47 22.40 7.18
C PHE A 195 4.84 21.96 8.60
N VAL A 196 3.89 22.15 9.52
CA VAL A 196 4.01 21.76 10.93
C VAL A 196 2.74 21.04 11.34
N TRP A 197 2.85 19.86 11.91
CA TRP A 197 1.70 19.07 12.37
C TRP A 197 2.05 18.22 13.59
N THR A 198 1.04 17.59 14.20
CA THR A 198 1.17 16.63 15.30
C THR A 198 0.66 15.26 14.91
N GLY A 199 1.10 14.25 15.65
CA GLY A 199 0.52 12.90 15.59
C GLY A 199 1.46 11.81 15.11
N PRO A 200 1.04 10.53 15.26
CA PRO A 200 1.83 9.41 14.85
C PRO A 200 1.86 9.29 13.31
N GLY A 201 3.01 8.94 12.77
CA GLY A 201 3.17 8.66 11.36
C GLY A 201 4.63 8.72 10.94
N PRO A 202 4.96 8.17 9.78
CA PRO A 202 6.28 8.32 9.20
C PRO A 202 6.48 9.75 8.74
N LEU A 203 7.68 10.27 8.95
CA LEU A 203 8.09 11.52 8.31
C LEU A 203 8.20 11.32 6.80
N PRO A 204 7.88 12.33 5.99
CA PRO A 204 8.11 12.31 4.56
C PRO A 204 9.56 11.96 4.24
N ALA A 205 9.76 11.16 3.21
CA ALA A 205 11.10 10.86 2.73
C ALA A 205 11.78 12.15 2.22
N ALA A 206 12.98 12.43 2.74
CA ALA A 206 13.79 13.51 2.22
C ALA A 206 14.23 13.20 0.78
N GLY A 207 14.19 14.19 -0.08
CA GLY A 207 14.55 14.03 -1.48
C GLY A 207 13.98 15.11 -2.36
N GLU A 208 14.08 14.91 -3.67
CA GLU A 208 13.47 15.76 -4.68
C GLU A 208 12.38 14.97 -5.41
N ARG A 209 11.21 15.59 -5.61
CA ARG A 209 10.05 15.00 -6.27
C ARG A 209 9.27 16.07 -7.03
N LEU A 210 8.95 15.80 -8.28
CA LEU A 210 8.19 16.71 -9.14
C LEU A 210 8.77 18.15 -9.16
N GLY A 211 10.10 18.27 -9.08
CA GLY A 211 10.77 19.57 -9.03
C GLY A 211 10.77 20.27 -7.67
N TYR A 212 10.26 19.60 -6.62
CA TYR A 212 10.28 20.13 -5.25
C TYR A 212 11.24 19.35 -4.36
N GLY A 213 12.10 20.04 -3.65
CA GLY A 213 12.89 19.50 -2.55
C GLY A 213 12.03 19.35 -1.28
N VAL A 214 12.16 18.21 -0.60
CA VAL A 214 11.49 17.93 0.67
C VAL A 214 12.55 17.66 1.74
N ARG A 215 12.45 18.35 2.89
CA ARG A 215 13.28 18.13 4.08
C ARG A 215 12.39 18.02 5.30
N ALA A 216 12.36 16.86 5.93
CA ALA A 216 11.51 16.59 7.08
C ALA A 216 12.33 16.33 8.35
N TRP A 217 11.78 16.70 9.50
CA TRP A 217 12.38 16.45 10.81
C TRP A 217 11.33 16.48 11.90
N ARG A 218 11.69 15.93 13.06
CA ARG A 218 10.85 15.94 14.27
C ARG A 218 11.54 16.71 15.36
N ALA A 219 10.77 17.55 16.06
CA ALA A 219 11.32 18.35 17.13
C ALA A 219 10.22 18.88 18.08
N GLY A 220 10.43 18.76 19.41
CA GLY A 220 9.50 19.29 20.41
C GLY A 220 8.09 18.69 20.33
N GLY A 221 7.95 17.42 19.95
CA GLY A 221 6.67 16.75 19.80
C GLY A 221 5.91 17.12 18.51
N LEU A 222 6.51 17.94 17.63
CA LEU A 222 5.96 18.35 16.36
C LEU A 222 6.75 17.74 15.21
N ASP A 223 6.06 17.45 14.12
CA ASP A 223 6.62 17.04 12.84
C ASP A 223 6.69 18.25 11.91
N PHE A 224 7.76 18.32 11.14
CA PHE A 224 8.07 19.40 10.24
C PHE A 224 8.44 18.87 8.86
N ALA A 225 8.05 19.61 7.84
CA ALA A 225 8.59 19.44 6.48
C ALA A 225 8.73 20.78 5.79
N ALA A 226 9.95 21.09 5.35
CA ALA A 226 10.19 22.22 4.45
C ALA A 226 10.13 21.72 3.00
N VAL A 227 9.34 22.38 2.18
CA VAL A 227 9.11 22.04 0.77
C VAL A 227 9.28 23.29 -0.08
N SER A 228 10.08 23.18 -1.15
CA SER A 228 10.36 24.28 -2.07
C SER A 228 10.93 23.77 -3.40
N ASP A 229 10.83 24.61 -4.42
CA ASP A 229 11.47 24.47 -5.73
C ASP A 229 12.84 25.16 -5.81
N VAL A 230 13.40 25.64 -4.69
CA VAL A 230 14.78 26.16 -4.64
C VAL A 230 15.81 25.04 -4.75
N ALA A 231 17.06 25.40 -5.09
CA ALA A 231 18.18 24.45 -5.08
C ALA A 231 18.32 23.73 -3.73
N ALA A 232 18.68 22.45 -3.76
CA ALA A 232 18.79 21.61 -2.56
C ALA A 232 19.70 22.23 -1.48
N ALA A 233 20.80 22.87 -1.87
CA ALA A 233 21.72 23.54 -0.95
C ALA A 233 21.07 24.73 -0.21
N ASP A 234 20.23 25.51 -0.90
CA ASP A 234 19.49 26.63 -0.32
C ASP A 234 18.42 26.16 0.66
N LEU A 235 17.70 25.06 0.30
CA LEU A 235 16.73 24.45 1.20
C LEU A 235 17.38 23.88 2.45
N ASP A 236 18.53 23.24 2.30
CA ASP A 236 19.32 22.73 3.44
C ASP A 236 19.84 23.87 4.34
N ALA A 237 20.27 24.98 3.74
CA ALA A 237 20.67 26.17 4.48
C ALA A 237 19.49 26.78 5.26
N PHE A 238 18.34 26.91 4.63
CA PHE A 238 17.10 27.35 5.27
C PHE A 238 16.76 26.48 6.49
N VAL A 239 16.74 25.16 6.31
CA VAL A 239 16.38 24.22 7.39
C VAL A 239 17.37 24.30 8.55
N ARG A 240 18.66 24.48 8.30
CA ARG A 240 19.65 24.71 9.36
C ARG A 240 19.35 25.99 10.15
N GLN A 241 19.05 27.10 9.48
CA GLN A 241 18.70 28.36 10.10
C GLN A 241 17.39 28.25 10.91
N PHE A 242 16.37 27.62 10.33
CA PHE A 242 15.08 27.41 11.00
C PHE A 242 15.22 26.59 12.28
N LYS A 243 16.07 25.57 12.28
CA LYS A 243 16.33 24.73 13.47
C LYS A 243 17.17 25.44 14.54
N ALA A 244 17.97 26.41 14.19
CA ALA A 244 18.83 27.15 15.11
C ALA A 244 18.06 28.19 15.95
N ILE A 245 16.90 28.65 15.48
CA ILE A 245 16.04 29.61 16.18
C ILE A 245 15.05 28.85 17.11
N ARG A 246 15.56 28.36 18.20
CA ARG A 246 14.77 27.73 19.27
C ARG A 246 14.95 28.45 20.57
#